data_15914b578e61da0104663a0004a2c0c0
#
_entry.id   15914b578e61da0104663a0004a2c0c0
#
_cell.length_a   1.000
_cell.length_b   1.000
_cell.length_c   1.000
_cell.angle_alpha   90.00
_cell.angle_beta   90.00
_cell.angle_gamma   90.00
#
_symmetry.space_group_name_H-M   'P 1'
#
loop_
_entity.id
_entity.type
_entity.pdbx_description
1 polymer ?
#
loop_
_entity_poly.entity_id
_entity_poly.type
_entity_poly.pdbx_seq_one_letter_code
_entity_poly.pdbx_strand_id
1 'polypeptide(L)'
;MLIWQEEAWHTTENKIDIVTGDIKEASHIFGNDSYEVIVSNPPYMIGEHGLKNDNEALYIARHEALCTLDDLLRESAKVLKMKGRFYMVHRPFRLPEIFTKMCNYGIEPKRMRLVHPYADKEPNMVLIEGLKGGKPRLAVDPPLIVYTKDGEYTEEVLKLYGMK
;
A
#
# COMPACT_ATOMS: atom_id res chain seq x y z
N MET A 1 1.79 16.00 -4.65
CA MET A 1 1.00 16.00 -5.89
C MET A 1 1.40 14.77 -6.68
N LEU A 2 0.67 13.68 -6.55
CA LEU A 2 0.87 12.47 -7.37
C LEU A 2 0.01 12.64 -8.62
N ILE A 3 0.67 12.90 -9.73
CA ILE A 3 0.04 12.93 -11.05
C ILE A 3 0.09 11.48 -11.56
N TRP A 4 -1.07 10.84 -11.64
CA TRP A 4 -1.22 9.61 -12.41
C TRP A 4 -1.42 10.01 -13.86
N GLN A 5 -0.54 9.55 -14.76
CA GLN A 5 -0.67 9.80 -16.19
C GLN A 5 -1.86 9.03 -16.77
N GLU A 6 -2.59 9.72 -17.65
CA GLU A 6 -3.91 9.35 -18.19
C GLU A 6 -3.92 8.20 -19.23
N GLU A 7 -2.94 7.32 -19.36
CA GLU A 7 -2.87 6.44 -20.53
C GLU A 7 -3.31 4.98 -20.36
N ALA A 8 -3.91 4.56 -19.24
CA ALA A 8 -4.18 3.12 -19.04
C ALA A 8 -5.65 2.72 -18.83
N TRP A 9 -6.64 3.60 -18.97
CA TRP A 9 -8.03 3.27 -18.61
C TRP A 9 -9.01 3.40 -19.78
N HIS A 10 -8.80 2.62 -20.82
CA HIS A 10 -9.84 2.37 -21.81
C HIS A 10 -10.74 1.24 -21.36
N THR A 11 -12.04 1.58 -21.31
CA THR A 11 -13.23 0.73 -21.17
C THR A 11 -13.67 0.41 -19.74
N THR A 12 -14.53 1.28 -19.24
CA THR A 12 -15.86 0.97 -18.67
C THR A 12 -16.53 2.27 -18.27
N GLU A 13 -17.86 2.36 -18.32
CA GLU A 13 -18.69 3.51 -17.94
C GLU A 13 -18.63 3.87 -16.44
N ASN A 14 -17.59 3.45 -15.74
CA ASN A 14 -17.34 3.73 -14.33
C ASN A 14 -16.63 5.08 -14.22
N LYS A 15 -17.34 6.07 -13.69
CA LYS A 15 -16.78 7.38 -13.36
C LYS A 15 -15.67 7.24 -12.36
N ILE A 16 -14.49 7.73 -12.71
CA ILE A 16 -13.38 7.93 -11.80
C ILE A 16 -13.45 9.38 -11.34
N ASP A 17 -13.63 9.58 -10.05
CA ASP A 17 -13.60 10.91 -9.44
C ASP A 17 -12.20 11.15 -8.87
N ILE A 18 -11.51 12.17 -9.37
CA ILE A 18 -10.19 12.57 -8.87
C ILE A 18 -10.38 13.68 -7.85
N VAL A 19 -10.01 13.41 -6.61
CA VAL A 19 -10.08 14.38 -5.51
C VAL A 19 -8.68 14.71 -5.03
N THR A 20 -8.33 16.01 -5.01
CA THR A 20 -7.07 16.48 -4.44
C THR A 20 -7.33 16.95 -3.01
N GLY A 21 -6.55 16.45 -2.05
CA GLY A 21 -6.69 16.82 -0.63
C GLY A 21 -5.55 16.27 0.21
N ASP A 22 -5.53 16.65 1.49
CA ASP A 22 -4.66 16.05 2.50
C ASP A 22 -5.32 14.77 3.01
N ILE A 23 -4.57 13.68 3.08
CA ILE A 23 -5.07 12.40 3.62
C ILE A 23 -5.60 12.54 5.05
N LYS A 24 -5.06 13.48 5.83
CA LYS A 24 -5.51 13.77 7.21
C LYS A 24 -6.95 14.27 7.28
N GLU A 25 -7.47 14.77 6.16
CA GLU A 25 -8.84 15.26 6.00
C GLU A 25 -9.75 14.26 5.28
N ALA A 26 -9.27 13.04 5.00
CA ALA A 26 -10.02 12.07 4.22
C ALA A 26 -11.42 11.77 4.79
N SER A 27 -11.55 11.65 6.11
CA SER A 27 -12.85 11.43 6.75
C SER A 27 -13.80 12.64 6.65
N HIS A 28 -13.28 13.87 6.55
CA HIS A 28 -14.08 15.07 6.28
C HIS A 28 -14.50 15.17 4.82
N ILE A 29 -13.61 14.79 3.90
CA ILE A 29 -13.86 14.86 2.45
C ILE A 29 -14.85 13.77 2.02
N PHE A 30 -14.63 12.54 2.47
CA PHE A 30 -15.37 11.36 2.00
C PHE A 30 -16.46 10.87 2.95
N GLY A 31 -16.47 11.33 4.20
CA GLY A 31 -17.34 10.84 5.27
C GLY A 31 -16.85 9.53 5.89
N ASN A 32 -17.37 9.24 7.09
CA ASN A 32 -17.08 7.98 7.78
C ASN A 32 -17.84 6.82 7.14
N ASP A 33 -17.28 5.61 7.22
CA ASP A 33 -17.92 4.36 6.76
C ASP A 33 -18.46 4.45 5.31
N SER A 34 -17.70 5.12 4.42
CA SER A 34 -18.14 5.44 3.05
C SER A 34 -17.69 4.39 2.04
N TYR A 35 -16.51 3.75 2.25
CA TYR A 35 -15.91 2.86 1.29
C TYR A 35 -15.81 1.42 1.79
N GLU A 36 -15.98 0.48 0.87
CA GLU A 36 -15.84 -0.96 1.12
C GLU A 36 -14.40 -1.44 0.93
N VAL A 37 -13.66 -0.74 0.09
CA VAL A 37 -12.27 -1.06 -0.26
C VAL A 37 -11.44 0.20 -0.30
N ILE A 38 -10.27 0.15 0.32
CA ILE A 38 -9.23 1.17 0.21
C ILE A 38 -7.96 0.48 -0.26
N VAL A 39 -7.31 1.07 -1.25
CA VAL A 39 -5.98 0.65 -1.73
C VAL A 39 -5.00 1.80 -1.52
N SER A 40 -3.84 1.52 -0.95
CA SER A 40 -2.83 2.53 -0.67
C SER A 40 -1.43 2.09 -1.10
N ASN A 41 -0.73 3.04 -1.69
CA ASN A 41 0.70 2.96 -1.98
C ASN A 41 1.37 4.19 -1.34
N PRO A 42 1.56 4.19 -0.01
CA PRO A 42 2.11 5.34 0.69
C PRO A 42 3.61 5.49 0.44
N PRO A 43 4.20 6.67 0.70
CA PRO A 43 5.65 6.82 0.70
C PRO A 43 6.29 5.85 1.71
N TYR A 44 7.37 5.15 1.30
CA TYR A 44 7.93 4.01 2.05
C TYR A 44 8.98 4.38 3.08
N MET A 45 9.34 5.63 3.22
CA MET A 45 10.63 5.99 3.80
C MET A 45 10.56 6.42 5.25
N ILE A 46 11.52 5.96 6.02
CA ILE A 46 11.89 6.50 7.32
C ILE A 46 13.17 7.30 7.09
N GLY A 47 13.15 8.57 7.46
CA GLY A 47 14.32 9.42 7.27
C GLY A 47 15.44 9.09 8.23
N GLU A 48 16.23 8.03 8.06
CA GLU A 48 17.55 7.90 8.71
C GLU A 48 18.41 6.72 8.24
N HIS A 49 17.94 5.79 7.44
CA HIS A 49 18.76 4.64 7.05
C HIS A 49 19.00 4.54 5.53
N GLY A 50 20.21 4.90 5.11
CA GLY A 50 20.79 4.42 3.86
C GLY A 50 20.67 5.31 2.64
N LEU A 51 20.35 6.60 2.78
CA LEU A 51 20.33 7.52 1.64
C LEU A 51 21.74 8.00 1.29
N LYS A 52 22.16 7.71 0.07
CA LYS A 52 23.45 8.17 -0.48
C LYS A 52 23.42 9.59 -1.03
N ASN A 53 22.27 10.30 -0.90
CA ASN A 53 22.10 11.63 -1.49
C ASN A 53 21.25 12.54 -0.58
N ASP A 54 21.83 13.67 -0.16
CA ASP A 54 21.17 14.64 0.75
C ASP A 54 19.87 15.23 0.18
N ASN A 55 19.75 15.34 -1.14
CA ASN A 55 18.53 15.84 -1.80
C ASN A 55 17.37 14.85 -1.74
N GLU A 56 17.65 13.56 -1.75
CA GLU A 56 16.66 12.49 -1.65
C GLU A 56 16.15 12.37 -0.21
N ALA A 57 17.06 12.50 0.76
CA ALA A 57 16.72 12.56 2.19
C ALA A 57 15.81 13.74 2.53
N LEU A 58 16.08 14.92 1.98
CA LEU A 58 15.26 16.13 2.16
C LEU A 58 13.87 16.02 1.51
N TYR A 59 13.80 15.42 0.32
CA TYR A 59 12.52 15.17 -0.36
C TYR A 59 11.63 14.22 0.44
N ILE A 60 12.22 13.19 1.00
CA ILE A 60 11.58 12.16 1.80
C ILE A 60 11.12 12.69 3.15
N ALA A 61 12.00 13.38 3.89
CA ALA A 61 11.65 14.02 5.15
C ALA A 61 10.50 15.02 4.99
N ARG A 62 10.40 15.71 3.86
CA ARG A 62 9.25 16.57 3.54
C ARG A 62 7.96 15.81 3.30
N HIS A 63 8.02 14.62 2.69
CA HIS A 63 6.82 13.82 2.42
C HIS A 63 6.34 13.05 3.65
N GLU A 64 7.23 12.57 4.53
CA GLU A 64 6.83 12.00 5.83
C GLU A 64 6.31 13.09 6.80
N ALA A 65 6.83 14.31 6.71
CA ALA A 65 6.28 15.44 7.46
C ALA A 65 4.84 15.77 7.03
N LEU A 66 4.43 15.37 5.83
CA LEU A 66 3.10 15.65 5.28
C LEU A 66 2.09 14.52 5.53
N CYS A 67 2.52 13.25 5.58
CA CYS A 67 1.64 12.09 5.78
C CYS A 67 2.40 10.94 6.44
N THR A 68 2.07 10.66 7.69
CA THR A 68 2.62 9.51 8.42
C THR A 68 1.81 8.24 8.17
N LEU A 69 2.39 7.07 8.47
CA LEU A 69 1.65 5.81 8.45
C LEU A 69 0.46 5.83 9.44
N ASP A 70 0.60 6.55 10.57
CA ASP A 70 -0.49 6.76 11.52
C ASP A 70 -1.64 7.56 10.92
N ASP A 71 -1.35 8.64 10.21
CA ASP A 71 -2.37 9.46 9.55
C ASP A 71 -3.14 8.64 8.52
N LEU A 72 -2.41 7.90 7.68
CA LEU A 72 -3.01 7.02 6.68
C LEU A 72 -3.95 5.98 7.31
N LEU A 73 -3.46 5.23 8.29
CA LEU A 73 -4.24 4.14 8.90
C LEU A 73 -5.41 4.66 9.73
N ARG A 74 -5.24 5.77 10.46
CA ARG A 74 -6.29 6.43 11.21
C ARG A 74 -7.43 6.87 10.30
N GLU A 75 -7.12 7.60 9.24
CA GLU A 75 -8.13 8.10 8.32
C GLU A 75 -8.76 6.98 7.49
N SER A 76 -7.95 6.02 7.02
CA SER A 76 -8.48 4.82 6.35
C SER A 76 -9.47 4.05 7.26
N ALA A 77 -9.17 3.92 8.54
CA ALA A 77 -10.06 3.24 9.48
C ALA A 77 -11.40 3.97 9.66
N LYS A 78 -11.42 5.32 9.60
CA LYS A 78 -12.67 6.10 9.68
C LYS A 78 -13.51 5.95 8.41
N VAL A 79 -12.88 6.10 7.25
CA VAL A 79 -13.53 6.11 5.93
C VAL A 79 -14.01 4.71 5.52
N LEU A 80 -13.30 3.67 5.93
CA LEU A 80 -13.62 2.28 5.60
C LEU A 80 -14.86 1.80 6.37
N LYS A 81 -15.81 1.17 5.68
CA LYS A 81 -16.97 0.53 6.30
C LYS A 81 -16.55 -0.63 7.22
N MET A 82 -17.39 -0.96 8.18
CA MET A 82 -17.22 -2.20 8.97
C MET A 82 -17.19 -3.42 8.04
N LYS A 83 -16.20 -4.30 8.20
CA LYS A 83 -15.86 -5.41 7.30
C LYS A 83 -15.32 -4.98 5.92
N GLY A 84 -15.05 -3.71 5.75
CA GLY A 84 -14.33 -3.22 4.57
C GLY A 84 -12.87 -3.68 4.55
N ARG A 85 -12.29 -3.73 3.38
CA ARG A 85 -10.95 -4.25 3.11
C ARG A 85 -9.96 -3.12 2.86
N PHE A 86 -8.82 -3.20 3.50
CA PHE A 86 -7.70 -2.29 3.30
C PHE A 86 -6.55 -3.04 2.63
N TYR A 87 -6.04 -2.50 1.53
CA TYR A 87 -4.88 -3.05 0.83
C TYR A 87 -3.75 -2.03 0.82
N MET A 88 -2.54 -2.51 1.10
CA MET A 88 -1.36 -1.65 1.13
C MET A 88 -0.16 -2.40 0.55
N VAL A 89 0.66 -1.68 -0.22
CA VAL A 89 2.01 -2.10 -0.58
C VAL A 89 3.01 -1.33 0.26
N HIS A 90 4.03 -2.00 0.80
CA HIS A 90 5.04 -1.36 1.65
C HIS A 90 6.38 -2.12 1.65
N ARG A 91 7.34 -1.62 2.40
CA ARG A 91 8.63 -2.28 2.62
C ARG A 91 8.54 -3.30 3.75
N PRO A 92 9.13 -4.53 3.59
CA PRO A 92 9.02 -5.61 4.59
C PRO A 92 9.61 -5.27 5.96
N PHE A 93 10.68 -4.46 6.03
CA PHE A 93 11.32 -4.10 7.30
C PHE A 93 10.41 -3.30 8.24
N ARG A 94 9.34 -2.68 7.71
CA ARG A 94 8.33 -1.97 8.52
C ARG A 94 7.17 -2.85 8.99
N LEU A 95 7.12 -4.12 8.66
CA LEU A 95 6.02 -5.01 9.04
C LEU A 95 5.64 -4.97 10.52
N PRO A 96 6.59 -4.99 11.49
CA PRO A 96 6.24 -4.92 12.91
C PRO A 96 5.46 -3.63 13.26
N GLU A 97 5.91 -2.49 12.75
CA GLU A 97 5.24 -1.20 12.93
C GLU A 97 3.87 -1.18 12.25
N ILE A 98 3.80 -1.62 10.99
CA ILE A 98 2.57 -1.65 10.20
C ILE A 98 1.50 -2.48 10.90
N PHE A 99 1.80 -3.69 11.30
CA PHE A 99 0.83 -4.58 11.92
C PHE A 99 0.36 -4.05 13.28
N THR A 100 1.27 -3.51 14.08
CA THR A 100 0.93 -2.88 15.36
C THR A 100 -0.06 -1.73 15.13
N LYS A 101 0.24 -0.83 14.19
CA LYS A 101 -0.61 0.33 13.91
C LYS A 101 -1.94 -0.08 13.27
N MET A 102 -1.96 -1.03 12.34
CA MET A 102 -3.20 -1.56 11.78
C MET A 102 -4.13 -2.09 12.87
N CYS A 103 -3.61 -2.92 13.78
CA CYS A 103 -4.40 -3.44 14.91
C CYS A 103 -4.91 -2.32 15.83
N ASN A 104 -4.09 -1.31 16.13
CA ASN A 104 -4.47 -0.17 16.97
C ASN A 104 -5.62 0.64 16.36
N TYR A 105 -5.72 0.72 15.05
CA TYR A 105 -6.83 1.38 14.35
C TYR A 105 -7.98 0.44 13.98
N GLY A 106 -7.97 -0.79 14.47
CA GLY A 106 -9.05 -1.77 14.23
C GLY A 106 -9.09 -2.34 12.82
N ILE A 107 -8.00 -2.23 12.07
CA ILE A 107 -7.78 -2.89 10.77
C ILE A 107 -6.94 -4.13 11.01
N GLU A 108 -7.56 -5.28 11.17
CA GLU A 108 -6.87 -6.55 11.43
C GLU A 108 -6.13 -7.05 10.19
N PRO A 109 -4.80 -7.30 10.24
CA PRO A 109 -4.06 -7.92 9.14
C PRO A 109 -4.61 -9.33 8.86
N LYS A 110 -4.99 -9.61 7.62
CA LYS A 110 -5.64 -10.86 7.22
C LYS A 110 -4.79 -11.69 6.27
N ARG A 111 -4.00 -11.03 5.44
CA ARG A 111 -3.22 -11.67 4.41
C ARG A 111 -1.98 -10.85 4.10
N MET A 112 -0.87 -11.51 3.85
CA MET A 112 0.33 -10.85 3.34
C MET A 112 1.00 -11.70 2.28
N ARG A 113 1.70 -11.03 1.37
CA ARG A 113 2.53 -11.65 0.34
C ARG A 113 3.83 -10.89 0.20
N LEU A 114 4.96 -11.55 0.32
CA LEU A 114 6.27 -10.98 0.05
C LEU A 114 6.54 -10.94 -1.46
N VAL A 115 7.13 -9.85 -1.92
CA VAL A 115 7.51 -9.67 -3.32
C VAL A 115 9.03 -9.63 -3.41
N HIS A 116 9.58 -10.56 -4.15
CA HIS A 116 11.02 -10.71 -4.36
C HIS A 116 11.39 -10.28 -5.79
N PRO A 117 12.43 -9.47 -5.98
CA PRO A 117 12.88 -9.16 -7.34
C PRO A 117 13.34 -10.43 -8.08
N TYR A 118 14.09 -11.30 -7.39
CA TYR A 118 14.54 -12.62 -7.86
C TYR A 118 14.34 -13.65 -6.76
N ALA A 119 14.25 -14.92 -7.12
CA ALA A 119 13.98 -16.01 -6.19
C ALA A 119 15.06 -16.18 -5.10
N ASP A 120 16.29 -15.77 -5.36
CA ASP A 120 17.45 -15.83 -4.47
C ASP A 120 17.76 -14.51 -3.75
N LYS A 121 16.91 -13.48 -3.92
CA LYS A 121 17.06 -12.17 -3.29
C LYS A 121 16.04 -11.98 -2.18
N GLU A 122 16.40 -11.15 -1.20
CA GLU A 122 15.46 -10.73 -0.16
C GLU A 122 14.26 -10.00 -0.75
N PRO A 123 13.07 -10.10 -0.10
CA PRO A 123 11.90 -9.36 -0.54
C PRO A 123 12.14 -7.85 -0.39
N ASN A 124 11.80 -7.11 -1.40
CA ASN A 124 11.89 -5.66 -1.40
C ASN A 124 10.54 -4.95 -1.18
N MET A 125 9.43 -5.70 -1.33
CA MET A 125 8.09 -5.20 -1.06
C MET A 125 7.24 -6.26 -0.37
N VAL A 126 6.17 -5.82 0.28
CA VAL A 126 5.12 -6.66 0.86
C VAL A 126 3.76 -6.11 0.47
N LEU A 127 2.87 -7.00 0.06
CA LEU A 127 1.45 -6.74 -0.15
C LEU A 127 0.71 -7.16 1.12
N ILE A 128 -0.15 -6.29 1.62
CA ILE A 128 -0.88 -6.50 2.87
C ILE A 128 -2.37 -6.29 2.61
N GLU A 129 -3.18 -7.21 3.10
CA GLU A 129 -4.64 -7.07 3.20
C GLU A 129 -5.03 -6.99 4.67
N GLY A 130 -5.83 -5.98 5.02
CA GLY A 130 -6.45 -5.82 6.33
C GLY A 130 -7.97 -5.82 6.23
N LEU A 131 -8.63 -6.13 7.34
CA LEU A 131 -10.10 -6.13 7.46
C LEU A 131 -10.52 -5.29 8.68
N LYS A 132 -11.32 -4.23 8.46
CA LYS A 132 -11.87 -3.44 9.58
C LYS A 132 -12.78 -4.31 10.46
N GLY A 133 -12.49 -4.35 11.76
CA GLY A 133 -13.20 -5.19 12.72
C GLY A 133 -13.01 -6.69 12.47
N GLY A 134 -11.90 -7.10 11.86
CA GLY A 134 -11.52 -8.49 11.67
C GLY A 134 -11.16 -9.19 12.98
N LYS A 135 -11.22 -10.53 13.02
CA LYS A 135 -10.68 -11.34 14.11
C LYS A 135 -9.22 -11.72 13.79
N PRO A 136 -8.34 -11.90 14.79
CA PRO A 136 -6.95 -12.29 14.58
C PRO A 136 -6.82 -13.55 13.73
N ARG A 137 -6.10 -13.48 12.66
CA ARG A 137 -5.61 -14.58 11.82
C ARG A 137 -4.94 -14.00 10.59
N LEU A 138 -3.62 -14.15 10.46
CA LEU A 138 -2.87 -13.78 9.29
C LEU A 138 -2.59 -15.01 8.41
N ALA A 139 -2.91 -14.94 7.14
CA ALA A 139 -2.46 -15.88 6.12
C ALA A 139 -1.22 -15.29 5.41
N VAL A 140 -0.21 -16.12 5.19
CA VAL A 140 0.98 -15.77 4.42
C VAL A 140 0.95 -16.54 3.12
N ASP A 141 0.84 -15.81 2.01
CA ASP A 141 0.82 -16.40 0.67
C ASP A 141 2.24 -16.79 0.20
N PRO A 142 2.35 -17.73 -0.73
CA PRO A 142 3.61 -17.99 -1.42
C PRO A 142 4.20 -16.69 -2.00
N PRO A 143 5.53 -16.51 -1.99
CA PRO A 143 6.15 -15.27 -2.46
C PRO A 143 5.84 -15.02 -3.94
N LEU A 144 5.74 -13.74 -4.31
CA LEU A 144 5.71 -13.31 -5.69
C LEU A 144 7.14 -13.04 -6.15
N ILE A 145 7.61 -13.80 -7.12
CA ILE A 145 8.91 -13.56 -7.76
C ILE A 145 8.68 -12.72 -9.02
N VAL A 146 9.35 -11.56 -9.10
CA VAL A 146 9.11 -10.61 -10.19
C VAL A 146 9.85 -11.05 -11.48
N TYR A 147 11.13 -11.39 -11.34
CA TYR A 147 11.98 -11.69 -12.50
C TYR A 147 12.48 -13.13 -12.49
N THR A 148 12.60 -13.69 -13.68
CA THR A 148 13.36 -14.91 -13.94
C THR A 148 14.86 -14.66 -13.80
N LYS A 149 15.69 -15.70 -13.84
CA LYS A 149 17.17 -15.55 -13.80
C LYS A 149 17.70 -14.72 -14.98
N ASP A 150 17.00 -14.71 -16.11
CA ASP A 150 17.38 -13.97 -17.32
C ASP A 150 16.90 -12.52 -17.32
N GLY A 151 16.22 -12.07 -16.26
CA GLY A 151 15.74 -10.70 -16.09
C GLY A 151 14.37 -10.42 -16.74
N GLU A 152 13.70 -11.42 -17.27
CA GLU A 152 12.35 -11.32 -17.80
C GLU A 152 11.31 -11.41 -16.69
N TYR A 153 10.11 -10.83 -16.89
CA TYR A 153 9.01 -11.03 -15.95
C TYR A 153 8.60 -12.49 -15.87
N THR A 154 8.30 -12.95 -14.64
CA THR A 154 7.75 -14.30 -14.45
C THR A 154 6.36 -14.43 -15.07
N GLU A 155 5.96 -15.65 -15.37
CA GLU A 155 4.65 -15.94 -15.95
C GLU A 155 3.50 -15.43 -15.06
N GLU A 156 3.67 -15.50 -13.73
CA GLU A 156 2.70 -14.99 -12.78
C GLU A 156 2.55 -13.46 -12.89
N VAL A 157 3.67 -12.74 -12.99
CA VAL A 157 3.64 -11.27 -13.16
C VAL A 157 2.99 -10.91 -14.49
N LEU A 158 3.34 -11.56 -15.58
CA LEU A 158 2.73 -11.32 -16.89
C LEU A 158 1.22 -11.54 -16.86
N LYS A 159 0.74 -12.59 -16.19
CA LYS A 159 -0.71 -12.83 -15.98
C LYS A 159 -1.38 -11.73 -15.17
N LEU A 160 -0.73 -11.25 -14.10
CA LEU A 160 -1.28 -10.17 -13.28
C LEU A 160 -1.45 -8.85 -14.06
N TYR A 161 -0.55 -8.59 -15.02
CA TYR A 161 -0.63 -7.42 -15.89
C TYR A 161 -1.47 -7.63 -17.16
N GLY A 162 -2.05 -8.80 -17.35
CA GLY A 162 -2.84 -9.09 -18.55
C GLY A 162 -2.00 -9.12 -19.84
N MET A 163 -0.69 -9.37 -19.74
CA MET A 163 0.27 -9.37 -20.86
C MET A 163 0.41 -10.74 -21.53
N LYS A 164 -0.57 -11.63 -21.34
CA LYS A 164 -0.69 -12.93 -22.03
C LYS A 164 -2.10 -13.14 -22.53
#